data_921a0cea023e26f7a41c736e86553a47
#
_entry.id   921a0cea023e26f7a41c736e86553a47
#
_cell.length_a   1.000
_cell.length_b   1.000
_cell.length_c   1.000
_cell.angle_alpha   90.00
_cell.angle_beta   90.00
_cell.angle_gamma   90.00
#
_symmetry.space_group_name_H-M   'P 1'
#
loop_
_entity.id
_entity.type
_entity.pdbx_description
1 polymer ?
#
loop_
_entity_poly.entity_id
_entity_poly.type
_entity_poly.pdbx_seq_one_letter_code
_entity_poly.pdbx_strand_id
1 'polypeptide(L)'
;MSPAYRMPPGIVSLWLCLVMLLACVEAYEEISDKTLTGLLRPNNDFDIHNGALLSPILRTRVPGTPGSTAVLNHFADFFRTTLPRWTIEVQNSTAKTPLSKGKEVPFRNFIATRDPPWASVGDVGRLTLVAHYDSKIEPEGFIGGIDSAAPCAMIMHAMRSIDTALEKKWSALQEQGLHTYLEEERGLQVIFLDGEEAFKDWTETDSLYGARALATHWDDQVYPAMSEFKGPLSSISLFVLLDLLGSKSPTVQSYYETTHWAYQSLGALEKRFKSLKQFKSASANPWFVDTEKDGHHLSPMGGIQDDHLPFLAKGVEILHLIDFAPLKGFPSVWHTIDDDGEHLDLDTVEDWSMLITAFVAEWMELEGYFDHQSTPSPRSIDESAELEALRMDRKTEL
;
A
#
# COMPACT_ATOMS: atom_id res chain seq x y z
N MET A 1 -37.79 55.57 -16.34
CA MET A 1 -36.42 55.30 -16.80
C MET A 1 -35.56 55.03 -15.57
N SER A 2 -35.31 53.78 -15.26
CA SER A 2 -34.42 53.37 -14.15
C SER A 2 -32.95 53.41 -14.60
N PRO A 3 -32.02 53.91 -13.80
CA PRO A 3 -30.60 53.90 -14.14
C PRO A 3 -29.99 52.50 -13.97
N ALA A 4 -29.38 52.02 -15.07
CA ALA A 4 -28.58 50.77 -15.01
C ALA A 4 -27.31 51.00 -14.19
N TYR A 5 -27.17 50.31 -13.08
CA TYR A 5 -25.95 50.28 -12.27
C TYR A 5 -24.86 49.51 -13.03
N ARG A 6 -23.82 50.19 -13.49
CA ARG A 6 -22.59 49.58 -13.98
C ARG A 6 -21.68 49.27 -12.80
N MET A 7 -21.42 48.03 -12.55
CA MET A 7 -20.39 47.60 -11.57
C MET A 7 -19.01 48.08 -12.04
N PRO A 8 -18.15 48.57 -11.13
CA PRO A 8 -16.80 48.96 -11.49
C PRO A 8 -15.95 47.75 -11.88
N PRO A 9 -15.04 47.88 -12.88
CA PRO A 9 -14.29 46.76 -13.43
C PRO A 9 -13.40 46.00 -12.42
N GLY A 10 -13.03 46.59 -11.28
CA GLY A 10 -12.25 45.99 -10.23
C GLY A 10 -12.97 44.88 -9.44
N ILE A 11 -14.31 44.93 -9.34
CA ILE A 11 -15.10 43.94 -8.61
C ILE A 11 -15.25 42.65 -9.42
N VAL A 12 -15.39 42.76 -10.75
CA VAL A 12 -15.47 41.59 -11.64
C VAL A 12 -14.13 40.82 -11.66
N SER A 13 -13.02 41.56 -11.64
CA SER A 13 -11.67 40.93 -11.58
C SER A 13 -11.42 40.19 -10.25
N LEU A 14 -11.90 40.78 -9.13
CA LEU A 14 -11.77 40.13 -7.80
C LEU A 14 -12.61 38.86 -7.69
N TRP A 15 -13.82 38.85 -8.28
CA TRP A 15 -14.68 37.65 -8.33
C TRP A 15 -14.12 36.56 -9.23
N LEU A 16 -13.51 36.90 -10.37
CA LEU A 16 -12.83 35.93 -11.23
C LEU A 16 -11.59 35.33 -10.54
N CYS A 17 -10.80 36.14 -9.84
CA CYS A 17 -9.66 35.63 -9.05
C CYS A 17 -10.13 34.77 -7.87
N LEU A 18 -11.23 35.09 -7.18
CA LEU A 18 -11.78 34.29 -6.09
C LEU A 18 -12.37 32.97 -6.59
N VAL A 19 -13.00 32.95 -7.77
CA VAL A 19 -13.53 31.73 -8.40
C VAL A 19 -12.38 30.87 -8.92
N MET A 20 -11.28 31.43 -9.43
CA MET A 20 -10.08 30.67 -9.79
C MET A 20 -9.33 30.14 -8.56
N LEU A 21 -9.27 30.88 -7.45
CA LEU A 21 -8.68 30.40 -6.19
C LEU A 21 -9.48 29.28 -5.53
N LEU A 22 -10.80 29.22 -5.75
CA LEU A 22 -11.66 28.13 -5.29
C LEU A 22 -11.62 26.89 -6.22
N ALA A 23 -11.10 27.01 -7.44
CA ALA A 23 -10.93 25.90 -8.39
C ALA A 23 -9.58 25.16 -8.26
N CYS A 24 -8.67 25.65 -7.41
CA CYS A 24 -7.32 25.06 -7.19
C CYS A 24 -7.17 24.39 -5.82
N VAL A 25 -8.25 23.93 -5.21
CA VAL A 25 -8.15 22.82 -4.28
C VAL A 25 -8.42 21.60 -5.15
N GLU A 26 -7.38 21.01 -5.72
CA GLU A 26 -7.47 19.63 -6.18
C GLU A 26 -7.85 18.81 -4.95
N ALA A 27 -9.14 18.59 -4.82
CA ALA A 27 -9.66 17.69 -3.81
C ALA A 27 -9.11 16.29 -4.18
N TYR A 28 -8.41 15.67 -3.28
CA TYR A 28 -8.12 14.23 -3.28
C TYR A 28 -9.38 13.51 -3.81
N GLU A 29 -9.28 12.87 -4.98
CA GLU A 29 -10.46 12.30 -5.64
C GLU A 29 -10.74 10.92 -5.07
N GLU A 30 -11.80 10.84 -4.27
CA GLU A 30 -12.26 9.55 -3.72
C GLU A 30 -12.77 8.66 -4.85
N ILE A 31 -12.33 7.40 -4.89
CA ILE A 31 -12.90 6.41 -5.79
C ILE A 31 -14.36 6.10 -5.41
N SER A 32 -15.21 5.85 -6.41
CA SER A 32 -16.64 5.60 -6.21
C SER A 32 -16.89 4.29 -5.45
N ASP A 33 -18.07 4.18 -4.80
CA ASP A 33 -18.50 2.93 -4.17
C ASP A 33 -18.61 1.78 -5.18
N LYS A 34 -18.88 2.08 -6.44
CA LYS A 34 -18.88 1.10 -7.52
C LYS A 34 -17.46 0.56 -7.75
N THR A 35 -16.46 1.41 -7.77
CA THR A 35 -15.06 1.01 -7.91
C THR A 35 -14.62 0.23 -6.68
N LEU A 36 -14.92 0.70 -5.46
CA LEU A 36 -14.61 -0.03 -4.22
C LEU A 36 -15.16 -1.46 -4.23
N THR A 37 -16.41 -1.65 -4.65
CA THR A 37 -17.05 -2.98 -4.70
C THR A 37 -16.53 -3.85 -5.84
N GLY A 38 -15.92 -3.24 -6.86
CA GLY A 38 -15.36 -3.91 -8.04
C GLY A 38 -13.87 -4.23 -7.94
N LEU A 39 -13.19 -3.84 -6.87
CA LEU A 39 -11.76 -4.12 -6.69
C LEU A 39 -11.48 -5.64 -6.66
N LEU A 40 -10.34 -6.02 -7.22
CA LEU A 40 -9.92 -7.42 -7.27
C LEU A 40 -9.74 -7.98 -5.84
N ARG A 41 -10.44 -9.08 -5.55
CA ARG A 41 -10.26 -9.81 -4.29
C ARG A 41 -9.05 -10.75 -4.37
N PRO A 42 -8.32 -10.98 -3.26
CA PRO A 42 -7.16 -11.87 -3.24
C PRO A 42 -7.51 -13.34 -3.47
N ASN A 43 -8.77 -13.75 -3.30
CA ASN A 43 -9.21 -15.13 -3.43
C ASN A 43 -8.36 -16.09 -2.57
N ASN A 44 -7.60 -17.01 -3.21
CA ASN A 44 -6.74 -17.98 -2.54
C ASN A 44 -5.30 -17.49 -2.32
N ASP A 45 -4.96 -16.27 -2.67
CA ASP A 45 -3.57 -15.78 -2.59
C ASP A 45 -3.00 -15.77 -1.17
N PHE A 46 -3.88 -15.64 -0.19
CA PHE A 46 -3.52 -15.65 1.23
C PHE A 46 -3.76 -16.99 1.94
N ASP A 47 -4.06 -18.06 1.19
CA ASP A 47 -4.06 -19.40 1.77
C ASP A 47 -2.68 -19.72 2.34
N ILE A 48 -2.64 -20.14 3.61
CA ILE A 48 -1.38 -20.31 4.35
C ILE A 48 -0.52 -21.48 3.87
N HIS A 49 -1.09 -22.42 3.12
CA HIS A 49 -0.39 -23.61 2.62
C HIS A 49 -0.06 -23.49 1.12
N ASN A 50 -0.99 -22.96 0.32
CA ASN A 50 -0.91 -22.97 -1.14
C ASN A 50 -1.13 -21.58 -1.76
N GLY A 51 -1.33 -20.54 -0.97
CA GLY A 51 -1.54 -19.17 -1.45
C GLY A 51 -0.32 -18.65 -2.23
N ALA A 52 -0.58 -18.06 -3.36
CA ALA A 52 0.49 -17.61 -4.25
C ALA A 52 1.31 -16.44 -3.67
N LEU A 53 0.73 -15.63 -2.78
CA LEU A 53 1.41 -14.46 -2.22
C LEU A 53 1.95 -14.73 -0.81
N LEU A 54 1.13 -15.25 0.09
CA LEU A 54 1.46 -15.36 1.51
C LEU A 54 2.28 -16.63 1.83
N SER A 55 1.84 -17.81 1.37
CA SER A 55 2.45 -19.09 1.73
C SER A 55 3.98 -19.17 1.51
N PRO A 56 4.55 -18.60 0.42
CA PRO A 56 6.00 -18.62 0.22
C PRO A 56 6.78 -17.78 1.25
N ILE A 57 6.13 -16.83 1.92
CA ILE A 57 6.76 -15.95 2.93
C ILE A 57 6.69 -16.57 4.32
N LEU A 58 5.71 -17.43 4.61
CA LEU A 58 5.49 -18.07 5.91
C LEU A 58 6.57 -19.13 6.22
N ARG A 59 7.77 -18.67 6.49
CA ARG A 59 8.96 -19.47 6.89
C ARG A 59 9.93 -18.65 7.71
N THR A 60 10.81 -19.30 8.42
CA THR A 60 11.95 -18.60 9.02
C THR A 60 12.78 -17.95 7.92
N ARG A 61 13.08 -16.67 8.07
CA ARG A 61 13.73 -15.83 7.04
C ARG A 61 14.73 -14.83 7.63
N VAL A 62 15.45 -15.29 8.66
CA VAL A 62 16.52 -14.51 9.29
C VAL A 62 17.53 -14.04 8.24
N PRO A 63 18.02 -12.79 8.29
CA PRO A 63 18.96 -12.23 7.30
C PRO A 63 20.18 -13.12 7.06
N GLY A 64 20.57 -13.27 5.80
CA GLY A 64 21.70 -14.10 5.39
C GLY A 64 21.45 -15.62 5.35
N THR A 65 20.23 -16.08 5.63
CA THR A 65 19.85 -17.50 5.57
C THR A 65 19.25 -17.89 4.21
N PRO A 66 19.16 -19.21 3.91
CA PRO A 66 18.44 -19.70 2.74
C PRO A 66 16.96 -19.29 2.72
N GLY A 67 16.30 -19.16 3.88
CA GLY A 67 14.92 -18.73 4.01
C GLY A 67 14.74 -17.29 3.54
N SER A 68 15.57 -16.35 4.01
CA SER A 68 15.59 -14.96 3.54
C SER A 68 15.82 -14.90 2.01
N THR A 69 16.76 -15.71 1.50
CA THR A 69 17.02 -15.78 0.05
C THR A 69 15.81 -16.29 -0.74
N ALA A 70 15.11 -17.30 -0.20
CA ALA A 70 13.92 -17.85 -0.88
C ALA A 70 12.78 -16.82 -0.95
N VAL A 71 12.57 -16.02 0.09
CA VAL A 71 11.54 -14.98 0.13
C VAL A 71 11.91 -13.81 -0.80
N LEU A 72 13.17 -13.37 -0.80
CA LEU A 72 13.64 -12.36 -1.76
C LEU A 72 13.43 -12.80 -3.22
N ASN A 73 13.72 -14.07 -3.54
CA ASN A 73 13.48 -14.62 -4.87
C ASN A 73 11.98 -14.67 -5.21
N HIS A 74 11.12 -14.99 -4.23
CA HIS A 74 9.67 -14.96 -4.43
C HIS A 74 9.18 -13.57 -4.83
N PHE A 75 9.63 -12.50 -4.16
CA PHE A 75 9.31 -11.12 -4.55
C PHE A 75 9.79 -10.82 -5.98
N ALA A 76 11.07 -11.13 -6.26
CA ALA A 76 11.64 -10.87 -7.57
C ALA A 76 10.90 -11.62 -8.69
N ASP A 77 10.52 -12.87 -8.49
CA ASP A 77 9.78 -13.67 -9.45
C ASP A 77 8.35 -13.16 -9.64
N PHE A 78 7.67 -12.78 -8.55
CA PHE A 78 6.35 -12.16 -8.63
C PHE A 78 6.37 -10.89 -9.48
N PHE A 79 7.24 -9.94 -9.17
CA PHE A 79 7.30 -8.68 -9.93
C PHE A 79 7.74 -8.91 -11.39
N ARG A 80 8.69 -9.80 -11.66
CA ARG A 80 9.12 -10.08 -13.04
C ARG A 80 8.03 -10.76 -13.89
N THR A 81 7.26 -11.67 -13.29
CA THR A 81 6.30 -12.48 -14.04
C THR A 81 4.90 -11.87 -14.08
N THR A 82 4.47 -11.23 -12.98
CA THR A 82 3.11 -10.68 -12.84
C THR A 82 3.06 -9.20 -13.19
N LEU A 83 4.13 -8.46 -12.90
CA LEU A 83 4.24 -7.00 -13.04
C LEU A 83 5.46 -6.60 -13.90
N PRO A 84 5.58 -7.09 -15.16
CA PRO A 84 6.81 -6.97 -15.95
C PRO A 84 7.19 -5.52 -16.32
N ARG A 85 6.31 -4.55 -16.09
CA ARG A 85 6.57 -3.12 -16.31
C ARG A 85 7.22 -2.43 -15.11
N TRP A 86 7.36 -3.13 -13.99
CA TRP A 86 8.04 -2.62 -12.80
C TRP A 86 9.55 -2.81 -12.92
N THR A 87 10.30 -1.80 -12.54
CA THR A 87 11.76 -1.90 -12.42
C THR A 87 12.10 -2.47 -11.04
N ILE A 88 12.98 -3.47 -11.01
CA ILE A 88 13.39 -4.17 -9.78
C ILE A 88 14.85 -3.87 -9.49
N GLU A 89 15.12 -3.55 -8.24
CA GLU A 89 16.47 -3.38 -7.69
C GLU A 89 16.59 -4.19 -6.40
N VAL A 90 17.81 -4.71 -6.13
CA VAL A 90 18.18 -5.27 -4.83
C VAL A 90 19.35 -4.47 -4.29
N GLN A 91 19.10 -3.69 -3.25
CA GLN A 91 20.14 -2.97 -2.55
C GLN A 91 20.79 -3.90 -1.52
N ASN A 92 22.11 -4.09 -1.63
CA ASN A 92 22.89 -4.99 -0.79
C ASN A 92 23.72 -4.21 0.20
N SER A 93 23.76 -4.69 1.44
CA SER A 93 24.64 -4.19 2.48
C SER A 93 25.14 -5.34 3.36
N THR A 94 26.13 -5.06 4.20
CA THR A 94 26.60 -6.00 5.21
C THR A 94 26.82 -5.28 6.52
N ALA A 95 26.60 -5.99 7.63
CA ALA A 95 26.94 -5.51 8.96
C ALA A 95 27.34 -6.65 9.89
N LYS A 96 28.09 -6.33 10.94
CA LYS A 96 28.32 -7.25 12.06
C LYS A 96 27.17 -7.12 13.03
N THR A 97 26.65 -8.27 13.47
CA THR A 97 25.59 -8.34 14.46
C THR A 97 26.14 -8.88 15.78
N PRO A 98 25.46 -8.70 16.92
CA PRO A 98 25.91 -9.24 18.21
C PRO A 98 26.14 -10.76 18.19
N LEU A 99 25.39 -11.50 17.36
CA LEU A 99 25.48 -12.96 17.28
C LEU A 99 26.41 -13.45 16.16
N SER A 100 26.89 -12.57 15.27
CA SER A 100 27.68 -12.96 14.10
C SER A 100 29.14 -13.40 14.40
N LYS A 101 29.58 -13.29 15.66
CA LYS A 101 30.96 -13.60 16.10
C LYS A 101 32.01 -12.87 15.24
N GLY A 102 31.70 -11.61 14.86
CA GLY A 102 32.58 -10.76 14.08
C GLY A 102 32.54 -10.97 12.56
N LYS A 103 31.73 -11.90 12.07
CA LYS A 103 31.49 -12.09 10.64
C LYS A 103 30.50 -11.07 10.12
N GLU A 104 30.61 -10.70 8.85
CA GLU A 104 29.62 -9.89 8.14
C GLU A 104 28.37 -10.74 7.85
N VAL A 105 27.19 -10.19 8.15
CA VAL A 105 25.88 -10.71 7.77
C VAL A 105 25.36 -9.88 6.59
N PRO A 106 24.96 -10.51 5.48
CA PRO A 106 24.38 -9.76 4.34
C PRO A 106 22.92 -9.39 4.63
N PHE A 107 22.56 -8.17 4.26
CA PHE A 107 21.21 -7.65 4.25
C PHE A 107 20.85 -7.21 2.83
N ARG A 108 19.64 -7.53 2.36
CA ARG A 108 19.23 -7.35 0.97
C ARG A 108 17.83 -6.75 0.90
N ASN A 109 17.74 -5.44 0.72
CA ASN A 109 16.46 -4.77 0.52
C ASN A 109 15.98 -4.99 -0.90
N PHE A 110 14.72 -5.39 -1.05
CA PHE A 110 14.04 -5.48 -2.33
C PHE A 110 13.31 -4.17 -2.63
N ILE A 111 13.48 -3.65 -3.85
CA ILE A 111 12.85 -2.41 -4.29
C ILE A 111 12.20 -2.68 -5.64
N ALA A 112 10.94 -2.30 -5.80
CA ALA A 112 10.25 -2.30 -7.08
C ALA A 112 9.63 -0.93 -7.32
N THR A 113 9.82 -0.36 -8.51
CA THR A 113 9.38 0.99 -8.86
C THR A 113 8.58 0.99 -10.15
N ARG A 114 7.53 1.78 -10.19
CA ARG A 114 6.68 1.98 -11.36
C ARG A 114 6.43 3.47 -11.55
N ASP A 115 7.13 4.04 -12.51
CA ASP A 115 7.02 5.45 -12.89
C ASP A 115 6.24 5.61 -14.20
N PRO A 116 5.65 6.79 -14.47
CA PRO A 116 5.07 7.09 -15.78
C PRO A 116 6.10 6.90 -16.90
N PRO A 117 5.72 6.33 -18.07
CA PRO A 117 6.68 5.96 -19.12
C PRO A 117 7.36 7.15 -19.81
N TRP A 118 6.85 8.36 -19.63
CA TRP A 118 7.42 9.60 -20.16
C TRP A 118 8.30 10.36 -19.17
N ALA A 119 8.24 9.99 -17.89
CA ALA A 119 8.89 10.76 -16.82
C ALA A 119 10.42 10.63 -16.88
N SER A 120 11.11 11.71 -16.55
CA SER A 120 12.56 11.72 -16.44
C SER A 120 13.02 11.29 -15.04
N VAL A 121 14.27 10.88 -14.95
CA VAL A 121 14.88 10.51 -13.67
C VAL A 121 14.91 11.71 -12.73
N GLY A 122 14.29 11.55 -11.57
CA GLY A 122 14.23 12.56 -10.53
C GLY A 122 13.04 13.51 -10.61
N ASP A 123 12.11 13.32 -11.57
CA ASP A 123 10.91 14.17 -11.71
C ASP A 123 9.64 13.51 -11.16
N VAL A 124 9.74 12.33 -10.57
CA VAL A 124 8.59 11.55 -10.08
C VAL A 124 8.54 11.53 -8.56
N GLY A 125 7.44 12.01 -7.99
CA GLY A 125 7.07 11.81 -6.60
C GLY A 125 6.41 10.44 -6.39
N ARG A 126 6.88 9.65 -5.41
CA ARG A 126 6.41 8.25 -5.25
C ARG A 126 5.67 8.03 -3.96
N LEU A 127 4.49 7.42 -4.07
CA LEU A 127 3.91 6.71 -2.94
C LEU A 127 4.71 5.43 -2.73
N THR A 128 5.35 5.32 -1.56
CA THR A 128 6.25 4.22 -1.23
C THR A 128 5.61 3.32 -0.16
N LEU A 129 5.25 2.09 -0.53
CA LEU A 129 4.70 1.09 0.38
C LEU A 129 5.83 0.22 0.92
N VAL A 130 5.89 0.06 2.22
CA VAL A 130 7.03 -0.57 2.90
C VAL A 130 6.57 -1.59 3.92
N ALA A 131 7.28 -2.71 4.02
CA ALA A 131 7.22 -3.67 5.11
C ALA A 131 8.61 -4.32 5.26
N HIS A 132 8.96 -4.82 6.42
CA HIS A 132 10.14 -5.69 6.52
C HIS A 132 9.79 -7.12 6.14
N TYR A 133 10.78 -7.89 5.67
CA TYR A 133 10.53 -9.27 5.29
C TYR A 133 11.41 -10.28 6.02
N ASP A 134 12.32 -9.85 6.87
CA ASP A 134 13.07 -10.73 7.73
C ASP A 134 12.20 -11.26 8.89
N SER A 135 12.72 -12.22 9.63
CA SER A 135 12.12 -12.74 10.84
C SER A 135 13.15 -12.84 11.95
N LYS A 136 12.70 -12.78 13.19
CA LYS A 136 13.59 -12.93 14.37
C LYS A 136 14.34 -14.25 14.36
N ILE A 137 15.50 -14.22 15.02
CA ILE A 137 16.27 -15.43 15.29
C ILE A 137 15.75 -16.20 16.51
N GLU A 138 15.15 -15.49 17.45
CA GLU A 138 14.54 -16.03 18.67
C GLU A 138 13.09 -15.54 18.83
N PRO A 139 12.16 -16.42 19.22
CA PRO A 139 12.33 -17.83 19.53
C PRO A 139 12.69 -18.66 18.29
N GLU A 140 13.43 -19.76 18.48
CA GLU A 140 13.82 -20.67 17.37
C GLU A 140 12.57 -21.14 16.61
N GLY A 141 12.58 -20.98 15.29
CA GLY A 141 11.44 -21.32 14.43
C GLY A 141 10.44 -20.19 14.23
N PHE A 142 10.71 -18.99 14.76
CA PHE A 142 9.84 -17.82 14.58
C PHE A 142 9.60 -17.53 13.10
N ILE A 143 8.32 -17.42 12.73
CA ILE A 143 7.89 -17.17 11.34
C ILE A 143 7.56 -15.69 11.12
N GLY A 144 6.92 -15.02 12.09
CA GLY A 144 6.46 -13.64 11.91
C GLY A 144 5.36 -13.56 10.87
N GLY A 145 4.19 -14.09 11.19
CA GLY A 145 3.01 -14.07 10.33
C GLY A 145 2.44 -12.67 10.15
N ILE A 146 2.15 -12.00 11.27
CA ILE A 146 1.81 -10.57 11.27
C ILE A 146 3.06 -9.68 11.15
N ASP A 147 4.23 -10.19 11.47
CA ASP A 147 5.51 -9.51 11.72
C ASP A 147 6.59 -9.95 10.70
N SER A 148 6.62 -9.55 9.41
CA SER A 148 5.61 -8.84 8.65
C SER A 148 5.31 -9.59 7.34
N ALA A 149 5.08 -10.95 7.40
CA ALA A 149 4.79 -11.75 6.21
C ALA A 149 3.46 -11.34 5.54
N ALA A 150 2.39 -11.14 6.34
CA ALA A 150 1.10 -10.70 5.84
C ALA A 150 1.17 -9.28 5.26
N PRO A 151 1.80 -8.27 5.89
CA PRO A 151 2.03 -6.97 5.28
C PRO A 151 2.71 -7.03 3.90
N CYS A 152 3.76 -7.84 3.74
CA CYS A 152 4.39 -8.04 2.43
C CYS A 152 3.41 -8.57 1.37
N ALA A 153 2.62 -9.59 1.73
CA ALA A 153 1.63 -10.18 0.82
C ALA A 153 0.49 -9.21 0.47
N MET A 154 0.04 -8.36 1.42
CA MET A 154 -0.95 -7.30 1.20
C MET A 154 -0.46 -6.29 0.17
N ILE A 155 0.79 -5.83 0.28
CA ILE A 155 1.41 -4.90 -0.68
C ILE A 155 1.49 -5.54 -2.06
N MET A 156 1.94 -6.81 -2.17
CA MET A 156 2.00 -7.52 -3.45
C MET A 156 0.62 -7.60 -4.11
N HIS A 157 -0.43 -7.92 -3.34
CA HIS A 157 -1.80 -7.95 -3.84
C HIS A 157 -2.25 -6.57 -4.34
N ALA A 158 -2.02 -5.51 -3.57
CA ALA A 158 -2.40 -4.16 -3.94
C ALA A 158 -1.76 -3.75 -5.28
N MET A 159 -0.45 -3.96 -5.44
CA MET A 159 0.26 -3.62 -6.69
C MET A 159 -0.30 -4.37 -7.90
N ARG A 160 -0.55 -5.66 -7.77
CA ARG A 160 -1.17 -6.45 -8.85
C ARG A 160 -2.58 -5.95 -9.20
N SER A 161 -3.33 -5.55 -8.20
CA SER A 161 -4.73 -5.14 -8.37
C SER A 161 -4.88 -3.83 -9.13
N ILE A 162 -3.91 -2.92 -9.00
CA ILE A 162 -3.97 -1.58 -9.62
C ILE A 162 -3.19 -1.47 -10.94
N ASP A 163 -2.25 -2.35 -11.23
CA ASP A 163 -1.29 -2.18 -12.35
C ASP A 163 -1.96 -1.99 -13.71
N THR A 164 -3.04 -2.73 -13.98
CA THR A 164 -3.78 -2.59 -15.24
C THR A 164 -4.53 -1.24 -15.33
N ALA A 165 -5.13 -0.78 -14.24
CA ALA A 165 -5.81 0.51 -14.21
C ALA A 165 -4.81 1.67 -14.37
N LEU A 166 -3.65 1.56 -13.70
CA LEU A 166 -2.55 2.51 -13.80
C LEU A 166 -2.03 2.62 -15.24
N GLU A 167 -1.82 1.49 -15.92
CA GLU A 167 -1.41 1.47 -17.33
C GLU A 167 -2.43 2.14 -18.24
N LYS A 168 -3.73 1.88 -18.02
CA LYS A 168 -4.80 2.51 -18.80
C LYS A 168 -4.82 4.02 -18.59
N LYS A 169 -4.69 4.50 -17.33
CA LYS A 169 -4.60 5.93 -17.04
C LYS A 169 -3.45 6.56 -17.82
N TRP A 170 -2.25 6.02 -17.67
CA TRP A 170 -1.07 6.59 -18.32
C TRP A 170 -1.15 6.54 -19.84
N SER A 171 -1.64 5.45 -20.42
CA SER A 171 -1.86 5.37 -21.88
C SER A 171 -2.86 6.43 -22.36
N ALA A 172 -3.98 6.62 -21.64
CA ALA A 172 -4.97 7.63 -21.98
C ALA A 172 -4.42 9.05 -21.89
N LEU A 173 -3.64 9.37 -20.85
CA LEU A 173 -2.97 10.68 -20.71
C LEU A 173 -2.01 10.94 -21.86
N GLN A 174 -1.24 9.92 -22.27
CA GLN A 174 -0.27 10.03 -23.35
C GLN A 174 -0.96 10.20 -24.72
N GLU A 175 -1.99 9.41 -25.03
CA GLU A 175 -2.76 9.48 -26.27
C GLU A 175 -3.46 10.83 -26.44
N GLN A 176 -3.92 11.45 -25.35
CA GLN A 176 -4.58 12.74 -25.32
C GLN A 176 -3.61 13.92 -25.26
N GLY A 177 -2.30 13.66 -25.07
CA GLY A 177 -1.27 14.68 -24.86
C GLY A 177 -1.39 15.43 -23.54
N LEU A 178 -2.19 14.93 -22.60
CA LEU A 178 -2.45 15.57 -21.31
C LEU A 178 -1.28 15.40 -20.32
N HIS A 179 -0.43 14.38 -20.52
CA HIS A 179 0.75 14.15 -19.69
C HIS A 179 1.71 15.35 -19.62
N THR A 180 1.73 16.22 -20.63
CA THR A 180 2.58 17.43 -20.66
C THR A 180 2.06 18.58 -19.80
N TYR A 181 0.86 18.47 -19.27
CA TYR A 181 0.20 19.50 -18.46
C TYR A 181 0.04 19.08 -16.99
N LEU A 182 0.58 17.93 -16.60
CA LEU A 182 0.55 17.51 -15.20
C LEU A 182 1.44 18.44 -14.37
N GLU A 183 0.93 18.86 -13.24
CA GLU A 183 1.69 19.68 -12.28
C GLU A 183 2.70 18.84 -11.51
N GLU A 184 2.39 17.55 -11.31
CA GLU A 184 3.22 16.60 -10.56
C GLU A 184 3.18 15.23 -11.23
N GLU A 185 4.36 14.62 -11.40
CA GLU A 185 4.47 13.24 -11.88
C GLU A 185 4.44 12.29 -10.70
N ARG A 186 3.43 11.41 -10.64
CA ARG A 186 3.25 10.45 -9.56
C ARG A 186 3.59 9.03 -9.99
N GLY A 187 4.40 8.38 -9.18
CA GLY A 187 4.78 6.97 -9.35
C GLY A 187 4.49 6.15 -8.08
N LEU A 188 4.80 4.87 -8.18
CA LEU A 188 4.69 3.91 -7.09
C LEU A 188 6.04 3.25 -6.80
N GLN A 189 6.31 3.01 -5.53
CA GLN A 189 7.47 2.27 -5.09
C GLN A 189 7.07 1.27 -4.00
N VAL A 190 7.65 0.08 -4.04
CA VAL A 190 7.55 -0.94 -3.00
C VAL A 190 8.95 -1.19 -2.46
N ILE A 191 9.09 -1.24 -1.15
CA ILE A 191 10.33 -1.62 -0.48
C ILE A 191 10.03 -2.73 0.52
N PHE A 192 10.70 -3.88 0.35
CA PHE A 192 10.73 -4.89 1.39
C PHE A 192 12.11 -4.87 2.03
N LEU A 193 12.16 -4.45 3.29
CA LEU A 193 13.38 -4.23 4.05
C LEU A 193 13.85 -5.52 4.72
N ASP A 194 15.17 -5.70 4.81
CA ASP A 194 15.82 -6.85 5.42
C ASP A 194 16.55 -6.43 6.70
N GLY A 195 16.36 -7.15 7.80
CA GLY A 195 17.05 -6.87 9.05
C GLY A 195 16.46 -5.71 9.84
N GLU A 196 15.16 -5.63 9.90
CA GLU A 196 14.41 -4.81 10.87
C GLU A 196 14.68 -5.34 12.27
N GLU A 197 14.56 -6.64 12.44
CA GLU A 197 14.59 -7.36 13.69
C GLU A 197 15.97 -7.36 14.36
N ALA A 198 15.97 -7.16 15.68
CA ALA A 198 17.19 -7.28 16.47
C ALA A 198 17.68 -8.72 16.52
N PHE A 199 19.01 -8.91 16.37
CA PHE A 199 19.62 -10.22 16.54
C PHE A 199 19.71 -10.65 18.00
N LYS A 200 19.76 -9.69 18.94
CA LYS A 200 19.82 -9.93 20.36
C LYS A 200 18.94 -8.97 21.16
N ASP A 201 19.31 -7.72 21.17
CA ASP A 201 18.61 -6.69 21.94
C ASP A 201 18.31 -5.49 21.04
N TRP A 202 17.09 -4.97 21.07
CA TRP A 202 16.70 -3.80 20.30
C TRP A 202 17.51 -2.58 20.75
N THR A 203 18.37 -2.10 19.86
CA THR A 203 19.23 -0.93 20.06
C THR A 203 19.43 -0.19 18.74
N GLU A 204 19.97 1.02 18.79
CA GLU A 204 20.34 1.80 17.58
C GLU A 204 21.30 1.05 16.64
N THR A 205 22.04 0.08 17.12
CA THR A 205 23.02 -0.69 16.33
C THR A 205 22.66 -2.16 16.13
N ASP A 206 21.65 -2.67 16.84
CA ASP A 206 21.14 -4.03 16.69
C ASP A 206 19.64 -4.00 16.37
N SER A 207 19.29 -3.40 15.27
CA SER A 207 17.97 -3.34 14.62
C SER A 207 18.08 -2.53 13.33
N LEU A 208 17.05 -2.51 12.49
CA LEU A 208 16.88 -1.63 11.33
C LEU A 208 18.08 -1.63 10.37
N TYR A 209 18.75 -2.76 10.21
CA TYR A 209 20.02 -2.86 9.44
C TYR A 209 19.83 -2.45 7.99
N GLY A 210 18.80 -2.99 7.32
CA GLY A 210 18.48 -2.67 5.95
C GLY A 210 17.99 -1.25 5.75
N ALA A 211 17.08 -0.80 6.62
CA ALA A 211 16.55 0.56 6.57
C ALA A 211 17.64 1.63 6.72
N ARG A 212 18.55 1.45 7.72
CA ARG A 212 19.68 2.36 7.90
C ARG A 212 20.63 2.36 6.69
N ALA A 213 20.92 1.18 6.14
CA ALA A 213 21.81 1.07 4.99
C ALA A 213 21.19 1.72 3.75
N LEU A 214 19.88 1.51 3.49
CA LEU A 214 19.18 2.07 2.35
C LEU A 214 19.05 3.60 2.47
N ALA A 215 18.60 4.09 3.62
CA ALA A 215 18.47 5.53 3.86
C ALA A 215 19.80 6.26 3.71
N THR A 216 20.91 5.66 4.18
CA THR A 216 22.27 6.23 4.01
C THR A 216 22.66 6.19 2.54
N HIS A 217 22.47 5.07 1.85
CA HIS A 217 22.79 4.93 0.44
C HIS A 217 22.04 5.93 -0.44
N TRP A 218 20.78 6.18 -0.17
CA TRP A 218 19.97 7.15 -0.91
C TRP A 218 20.28 8.61 -0.56
N ASP A 219 20.73 8.90 0.65
CA ASP A 219 21.17 10.23 1.06
C ASP A 219 22.42 10.69 0.29
N ASP A 220 23.28 9.74 -0.08
CA ASP A 220 24.48 9.98 -0.87
C ASP A 220 24.19 10.13 -2.38
N GLN A 221 22.98 9.80 -2.84
CA GLN A 221 22.62 9.89 -4.25
C GLN A 221 22.00 11.24 -4.60
N VAL A 222 22.38 11.76 -5.76
CA VAL A 222 21.91 13.03 -6.29
C VAL A 222 21.36 12.83 -7.70
N TYR A 223 20.16 13.32 -7.94
CA TYR A 223 19.54 13.36 -9.26
C TYR A 223 20.16 14.48 -10.13
N PRO A 224 19.92 14.49 -11.45
CA PRO A 224 20.38 15.56 -12.33
C PRO A 224 19.97 16.95 -11.83
N ALA A 225 20.81 17.95 -12.05
CA ALA A 225 20.65 19.30 -11.48
C ALA A 225 19.31 20.00 -11.83
N MET A 226 18.64 19.59 -12.90
CA MET A 226 17.37 20.16 -13.35
C MET A 226 16.16 19.29 -12.97
N SER A 227 16.38 18.21 -12.22
CA SER A 227 15.27 17.37 -11.75
C SER A 227 14.47 18.08 -10.65
N GLU A 228 13.18 17.72 -10.56
CA GLU A 228 12.24 18.21 -9.53
C GLU A 228 12.73 17.86 -8.12
N PHE A 229 13.18 16.62 -7.94
CA PHE A 229 13.68 16.11 -6.67
C PHE A 229 15.23 16.08 -6.65
N LYS A 230 15.79 16.28 -5.46
CA LYS A 230 17.26 16.30 -5.27
C LYS A 230 17.88 14.91 -5.30
N GLY A 231 17.16 13.89 -4.90
CA GLY A 231 17.62 12.52 -4.80
C GLY A 231 16.49 11.57 -4.39
N PRO A 232 16.77 10.26 -4.24
CA PRO A 232 15.75 9.24 -3.97
C PRO A 232 14.90 9.53 -2.72
N LEU A 233 15.51 10.02 -1.64
CA LEU A 233 14.76 10.32 -0.40
C LEU A 233 13.75 11.44 -0.59
N SER A 234 14.14 12.51 -1.28
CA SER A 234 13.23 13.64 -1.54
C SER A 234 12.13 13.32 -2.56
N SER A 235 12.27 12.25 -3.35
CA SER A 235 11.24 11.77 -4.27
C SER A 235 10.20 10.84 -3.62
N ILE A 236 10.33 10.54 -2.32
CA ILE A 236 9.30 9.84 -1.56
C ILE A 236 8.27 10.87 -1.13
N SER A 237 7.09 10.89 -1.78
CA SER A 237 5.99 11.80 -1.41
C SER A 237 5.28 11.34 -0.13
N LEU A 238 5.20 10.03 0.10
CA LEU A 238 4.70 9.44 1.33
C LEU A 238 5.27 8.03 1.52
N PHE A 239 5.87 7.77 2.67
CA PHE A 239 6.40 6.47 3.09
C PHE A 239 5.35 5.79 3.99
N VAL A 240 4.68 4.77 3.47
CA VAL A 240 3.62 4.03 4.18
C VAL A 240 4.20 2.72 4.66
N LEU A 241 4.51 2.64 5.95
CA LEU A 241 5.04 1.44 6.59
C LEU A 241 3.89 0.60 7.17
N LEU A 242 3.84 -0.66 6.80
CA LEU A 242 2.89 -1.66 7.28
C LEU A 242 3.63 -2.64 8.17
N ASP A 243 3.22 -2.74 9.42
CA ASP A 243 3.79 -3.67 10.38
C ASP A 243 2.74 -4.24 11.34
N LEU A 244 2.94 -5.46 11.82
CA LEU A 244 2.08 -6.19 12.77
C LEU A 244 0.61 -6.29 12.32
N LEU A 245 0.33 -6.30 11.01
CA LEU A 245 -1.03 -6.38 10.48
C LEU A 245 -1.42 -7.82 10.13
N GLY A 246 -2.62 -8.23 10.56
CA GLY A 246 -3.15 -9.57 10.29
C GLY A 246 -3.80 -10.23 11.51
N SER A 247 -3.74 -9.60 12.67
CA SER A 247 -4.48 -10.03 13.86
C SER A 247 -5.92 -9.53 13.81
N LYS A 248 -6.79 -10.23 14.54
CA LYS A 248 -8.21 -9.91 14.64
C LYS A 248 -8.45 -8.59 15.37
N SER A 249 -9.30 -7.73 14.80
CA SER A 249 -9.70 -6.46 15.39
C SER A 249 -8.52 -5.53 15.70
N PRO A 250 -7.72 -5.15 14.69
CA PRO A 250 -6.55 -4.32 14.89
C PRO A 250 -6.90 -2.93 15.40
N THR A 251 -5.92 -2.27 16.01
CA THR A 251 -6.02 -0.90 16.49
C THR A 251 -4.84 -0.10 15.99
N VAL A 252 -5.08 0.87 15.11
CA VAL A 252 -4.05 1.71 14.50
C VAL A 252 -4.22 3.14 14.99
N GLN A 253 -3.13 3.75 15.45
CA GLN A 253 -3.10 5.13 15.88
C GLN A 253 -2.43 6.01 14.82
N SER A 254 -2.69 7.31 14.90
CA SER A 254 -1.96 8.30 14.12
C SER A 254 -0.77 8.82 14.92
N TYR A 255 0.43 8.76 14.33
CA TYR A 255 1.68 9.12 15.01
C TYR A 255 2.28 10.47 14.58
N TYR A 256 1.98 10.91 13.33
CA TYR A 256 2.61 12.08 12.72
C TYR A 256 1.57 13.08 12.26
N GLU A 257 1.75 14.35 12.67
CA GLU A 257 0.84 15.44 12.34
C GLU A 257 0.77 15.68 10.82
N THR A 258 1.92 15.71 10.16
CA THR A 258 2.02 16.04 8.73
C THR A 258 1.35 15.03 7.82
N THR A 259 1.22 13.78 8.25
CA THR A 259 0.59 12.68 7.50
C THR A 259 -0.76 12.25 8.07
N HIS A 260 -1.28 12.96 9.07
CA HIS A 260 -2.57 12.64 9.70
C HIS A 260 -3.73 12.63 8.70
N TRP A 261 -3.69 13.47 7.67
CA TRP A 261 -4.66 13.49 6.58
C TRP A 261 -4.73 12.14 5.85
N ALA A 262 -3.59 11.50 5.57
CA ALA A 262 -3.53 10.18 4.92
C ALA A 262 -4.08 9.07 5.82
N TYR A 263 -3.81 9.16 7.14
CA TYR A 263 -4.42 8.30 8.14
C TYR A 263 -5.95 8.47 8.17
N GLN A 264 -6.45 9.70 8.11
CA GLN A 264 -7.89 9.99 8.04
C GLN A 264 -8.53 9.45 6.76
N SER A 265 -7.83 9.53 5.61
CA SER A 265 -8.30 8.95 4.34
C SER A 265 -8.47 7.42 4.45
N LEU A 266 -7.52 6.71 5.06
CA LEU A 266 -7.65 5.27 5.32
C LEU A 266 -8.83 4.95 6.25
N GLY A 267 -9.05 5.74 7.31
CA GLY A 267 -10.20 5.58 8.18
C GLY A 267 -11.55 5.85 7.48
N ALA A 268 -11.58 6.79 6.54
CA ALA A 268 -12.76 7.04 5.70
C ALA A 268 -13.03 5.86 4.76
N LEU A 269 -12.01 5.30 4.13
CA LEU A 269 -12.10 4.08 3.31
C LEU A 269 -12.59 2.88 4.13
N GLU A 270 -12.03 2.66 5.33
CA GLU A 270 -12.49 1.61 6.25
C GLU A 270 -13.99 1.72 6.52
N LYS A 271 -14.45 2.93 6.88
CA LYS A 271 -15.86 3.22 7.13
C LYS A 271 -16.74 2.93 5.92
N ARG A 272 -16.27 3.30 4.70
CA ARG A 272 -16.97 3.01 3.45
C ARG A 272 -17.05 1.51 3.16
N PHE A 273 -15.94 0.77 3.26
CA PHE A 273 -15.93 -0.69 3.07
C PHE A 273 -16.88 -1.40 4.04
N LYS A 274 -16.90 -0.99 5.32
CA LYS A 274 -17.83 -1.53 6.32
C LYS A 274 -19.29 -1.22 5.96
N SER A 275 -19.61 0.01 5.55
CA SER A 275 -20.95 0.42 5.14
C SER A 275 -21.46 -0.34 3.92
N LEU A 276 -20.57 -0.62 2.97
CA LEU A 276 -20.83 -1.40 1.77
C LEU A 276 -20.81 -2.93 2.02
N LYS A 277 -20.55 -3.37 3.26
CA LYS A 277 -20.42 -4.80 3.65
C LYS A 277 -19.36 -5.52 2.80
N GLN A 278 -18.29 -4.85 2.49
CA GLN A 278 -17.19 -5.40 1.70
C GLN A 278 -16.08 -5.99 2.57
N PHE A 279 -16.02 -5.66 3.86
CA PHE A 279 -15.13 -6.33 4.80
C PHE A 279 -15.70 -7.68 5.22
N LYS A 280 -14.83 -8.67 5.30
CA LYS A 280 -15.11 -10.02 5.78
C LYS A 280 -14.95 -10.15 7.28
N SER A 281 -13.99 -9.40 7.85
CA SER A 281 -13.72 -9.41 9.28
C SER A 281 -14.89 -8.85 10.08
N ALA A 282 -15.19 -9.50 11.21
CA ALA A 282 -16.33 -9.15 12.05
C ALA A 282 -16.03 -8.02 13.07
N SER A 283 -15.04 -7.16 12.82
CA SER A 283 -14.69 -6.09 13.76
C SER A 283 -15.79 -5.04 13.84
N ALA A 284 -16.43 -4.93 15.02
CA ALA A 284 -17.43 -3.90 15.29
C ALA A 284 -16.81 -2.52 15.56
N ASN A 285 -15.54 -2.48 16.02
CA ASN A 285 -14.84 -1.25 16.32
C ASN A 285 -14.10 -0.74 15.08
N PRO A 286 -13.91 0.59 14.93
CA PRO A 286 -13.02 1.12 13.91
C PRO A 286 -11.58 0.68 14.19
N TRP A 287 -10.83 0.42 13.12
CA TRP A 287 -9.39 0.14 13.20
C TRP A 287 -8.60 1.43 13.44
N PHE A 288 -9.00 2.50 12.76
CA PHE A 288 -8.38 3.83 12.84
C PHE A 288 -9.07 4.65 13.93
N VAL A 289 -8.46 4.68 15.12
CA VAL A 289 -9.10 5.22 16.35
C VAL A 289 -8.93 6.72 16.52
N ASP A 290 -8.11 7.36 15.72
CA ASP A 290 -7.73 8.77 15.85
C ASP A 290 -8.28 9.67 14.72
N THR A 291 -9.20 9.16 13.88
CA THR A 291 -9.73 9.90 12.72
C THR A 291 -10.40 11.23 13.06
N GLU A 292 -11.00 11.32 14.25
CA GLU A 292 -11.69 12.52 14.73
C GLU A 292 -10.78 13.48 15.50
N LYS A 293 -9.50 13.10 15.72
CA LYS A 293 -8.54 13.98 16.38
C LYS A 293 -8.03 15.05 15.42
N ASP A 294 -7.76 16.21 15.96
CA ASP A 294 -6.92 17.20 15.29
C ASP A 294 -5.46 16.71 15.30
N GLY A 295 -4.74 16.85 14.19
CA GLY A 295 -3.34 16.44 14.08
C GLY A 295 -2.45 16.97 15.21
N HIS A 296 -2.73 18.15 15.73
CA HIS A 296 -2.02 18.75 16.88
C HIS A 296 -2.29 18.02 18.23
N HIS A 297 -3.30 17.17 18.30
CA HIS A 297 -3.71 16.44 19.51
C HIS A 297 -3.43 14.94 19.43
N LEU A 298 -2.50 14.53 18.58
CA LEU A 298 -2.04 13.14 18.52
C LEU A 298 -1.32 12.75 19.81
N SER A 299 -1.28 11.47 20.10
CA SER A 299 -0.71 10.96 21.35
C SER A 299 0.71 11.47 21.59
N PRO A 300 1.02 12.05 22.77
CA PRO A 300 2.37 12.46 23.13
C PRO A 300 3.31 11.29 23.44
N MET A 301 2.82 10.07 23.47
CA MET A 301 3.66 8.87 23.52
C MET A 301 4.32 8.71 22.16
N GLY A 302 5.54 9.22 21.99
CA GLY A 302 6.30 9.15 20.75
C GLY A 302 6.07 7.87 19.96
N GLY A 303 6.29 7.90 18.66
CA GLY A 303 6.02 6.76 17.77
C GLY A 303 6.73 5.49 18.23
N ILE A 304 6.18 4.35 17.87
CA ILE A 304 6.84 3.05 18.00
C ILE A 304 8.07 3.06 17.09
N GLN A 305 9.20 2.54 17.57
CA GLN A 305 10.43 2.46 16.78
C GLN A 305 10.29 1.36 15.73
N ASP A 306 10.66 1.67 14.49
CA ASP A 306 10.52 0.79 13.35
C ASP A 306 11.34 1.30 12.16
N ASP A 307 11.32 0.64 11.03
CA ASP A 307 12.08 0.89 9.78
C ASP A 307 11.94 2.30 9.21
N HIS A 308 10.91 3.03 9.58
CA HIS A 308 10.73 4.43 9.15
C HIS A 308 11.74 5.41 9.79
N LEU A 309 12.32 5.08 10.94
CA LEU A 309 13.18 6.02 11.70
C LEU A 309 14.37 6.56 10.90
N PRO A 310 15.15 5.74 10.16
CA PRO A 310 16.25 6.25 9.36
C PRO A 310 15.81 7.21 8.24
N PHE A 311 14.60 7.02 7.68
CA PHE A 311 14.03 7.87 6.65
C PHE A 311 13.44 9.15 7.23
N LEU A 312 12.73 9.05 8.35
CA LEU A 312 12.19 10.19 9.10
C LEU A 312 13.32 11.17 9.50
N ALA A 313 14.45 10.64 9.99
CA ALA A 313 15.63 11.44 10.34
C ALA A 313 16.20 12.24 9.17
N LYS A 314 15.85 11.89 7.94
CA LYS A 314 16.26 12.55 6.69
C LYS A 314 15.13 13.36 6.04
N GLY A 315 14.03 13.57 6.76
CA GLY A 315 12.92 14.44 6.36
C GLY A 315 11.89 13.79 5.44
N VAL A 316 11.82 12.46 5.40
CA VAL A 316 10.78 11.73 4.66
C VAL A 316 9.47 11.75 5.46
N GLU A 317 8.35 12.03 4.78
CA GLU A 317 7.00 12.02 5.35
C GLU A 317 6.53 10.57 5.58
N ILE A 318 6.15 10.26 6.83
CA ILE A 318 5.87 8.89 7.28
C ILE A 318 4.40 8.69 7.62
N LEU A 319 3.79 7.65 7.08
CA LEU A 319 2.54 7.07 7.57
C LEU A 319 2.83 5.67 8.13
N HIS A 320 2.80 5.52 9.43
CA HIS A 320 3.09 4.27 10.12
C HIS A 320 1.81 3.53 10.47
N LEU A 321 1.55 2.41 9.82
CA LEU A 321 0.39 1.55 10.03
C LEU A 321 0.82 0.32 10.82
N ILE A 322 0.68 0.39 12.14
CA ILE A 322 1.05 -0.69 13.05
C ILE A 322 -0.09 -1.00 14.03
N ASP A 323 -0.35 -2.29 14.26
CA ASP A 323 -1.36 -2.72 15.22
C ASP A 323 -0.83 -2.59 16.65
N PHE A 324 -1.30 -1.57 17.33
CA PHE A 324 -0.96 -1.30 18.73
C PHE A 324 -2.13 -0.62 19.47
N ALA A 325 -2.58 -1.25 20.54
CA ALA A 325 -3.61 -0.71 21.40
C ALA A 325 -3.00 -0.16 22.70
N PRO A 326 -3.15 1.15 23.03
CA PRO A 326 -2.46 1.77 24.19
C PRO A 326 -2.63 1.08 25.53
N LEU A 327 -3.78 0.39 25.72
CA LEU A 327 -4.09 -0.32 26.97
C LEU A 327 -3.81 -1.82 26.92
N LYS A 328 -3.62 -2.39 25.73
CA LYS A 328 -3.43 -3.84 25.54
C LYS A 328 -2.02 -4.17 25.04
N GLY A 329 -1.30 -3.20 24.46
CA GLY A 329 -0.03 -3.41 23.80
C GLY A 329 -0.19 -3.95 22.37
N PHE A 330 0.82 -4.64 21.90
CA PHE A 330 0.87 -5.34 20.62
C PHE A 330 -0.04 -6.58 20.60
N PRO A 331 -0.36 -7.14 19.43
CA PRO A 331 -1.07 -8.41 19.32
C PRO A 331 -0.43 -9.51 20.17
N SER A 332 -1.25 -10.40 20.75
CA SER A 332 -0.76 -11.41 21.71
C SER A 332 0.23 -12.43 21.14
N VAL A 333 0.23 -12.58 19.82
CA VAL A 333 1.17 -13.45 19.09
C VAL A 333 2.53 -12.80 18.83
N TRP A 334 2.59 -11.47 18.95
CA TRP A 334 3.81 -10.71 18.67
C TRP A 334 5.02 -11.24 19.44
N HIS A 335 6.10 -11.50 18.73
CA HIS A 335 7.36 -12.04 19.26
C HIS A 335 7.22 -13.40 20.00
N THR A 336 6.18 -14.18 19.68
CA THR A 336 6.00 -15.54 20.16
C THR A 336 6.05 -16.54 19.01
N ILE A 337 6.20 -17.83 19.32
CA ILE A 337 6.17 -18.89 18.29
C ILE A 337 4.80 -19.00 17.60
N ASP A 338 3.77 -18.44 18.20
CA ASP A 338 2.41 -18.43 17.65
C ASP A 338 2.20 -17.31 16.60
N ASP A 339 3.23 -16.49 16.32
CA ASP A 339 3.17 -15.59 15.17
C ASP A 339 3.48 -16.33 13.88
N ASP A 340 2.55 -17.14 13.46
CA ASP A 340 2.61 -18.03 12.30
C ASP A 340 1.38 -17.91 11.39
N GLY A 341 1.29 -18.77 10.36
CA GLY A 341 0.15 -18.77 9.45
C GLY A 341 -1.18 -19.19 10.09
N GLU A 342 -1.16 -20.10 11.07
CA GLU A 342 -2.37 -20.64 11.69
C GLU A 342 -3.06 -19.64 12.63
N HIS A 343 -2.32 -18.65 13.11
CA HIS A 343 -2.83 -17.60 14.00
C HIS A 343 -3.19 -16.31 13.30
N LEU A 344 -3.00 -16.22 11.97
CA LEU A 344 -3.49 -15.10 11.17
C LEU A 344 -5.03 -15.11 11.11
N ASP A 345 -5.66 -13.97 11.25
CA ASP A 345 -7.05 -13.78 10.87
C ASP A 345 -7.13 -13.40 9.38
N LEU A 346 -7.28 -14.42 8.53
CA LEU A 346 -7.23 -14.25 7.06
C LEU A 346 -8.32 -13.30 6.53
N ASP A 347 -9.46 -13.20 7.19
CA ASP A 347 -10.48 -12.20 6.83
C ASP A 347 -9.96 -10.78 7.06
N THR A 348 -9.25 -10.56 8.18
CA THR A 348 -8.59 -9.26 8.45
C THR A 348 -7.43 -9.00 7.49
N VAL A 349 -6.63 -10.00 7.12
CA VAL A 349 -5.57 -9.89 6.11
C VAL A 349 -6.14 -9.47 4.76
N GLU A 350 -7.24 -10.09 4.33
CA GLU A 350 -7.92 -9.72 3.09
C GLU A 350 -8.45 -8.28 3.16
N ASP A 351 -9.11 -7.91 4.23
CA ASP A 351 -9.68 -6.57 4.39
C ASP A 351 -8.60 -5.48 4.37
N TRP A 352 -7.44 -5.72 5.00
CA TRP A 352 -6.27 -4.85 4.89
C TRP A 352 -5.77 -4.71 3.46
N SER A 353 -5.67 -5.82 2.73
CA SER A 353 -5.21 -5.78 1.34
C SER A 353 -6.14 -4.95 0.45
N MET A 354 -7.45 -5.05 0.68
CA MET A 354 -8.46 -4.25 -0.02
C MET A 354 -8.35 -2.77 0.34
N LEU A 355 -8.13 -2.47 1.62
CA LEU A 355 -7.98 -1.10 2.11
C LEU A 355 -6.74 -0.42 1.51
N ILE A 356 -5.60 -1.10 1.50
CA ILE A 356 -4.36 -0.59 0.88
C ILE A 356 -4.54 -0.44 -0.63
N THR A 357 -5.21 -1.39 -1.30
CA THR A 357 -5.51 -1.28 -2.74
C THR A 357 -6.34 -0.02 -3.04
N ALA A 358 -7.38 0.24 -2.25
CA ALA A 358 -8.23 1.42 -2.42
C ALA A 358 -7.46 2.72 -2.16
N PHE A 359 -6.64 2.77 -1.12
CA PHE A 359 -5.82 3.94 -0.81
C PHE A 359 -4.83 4.27 -1.94
N VAL A 360 -4.15 3.25 -2.49
CA VAL A 360 -3.26 3.43 -3.64
C VAL A 360 -4.04 3.88 -4.88
N ALA A 361 -5.24 3.34 -5.09
CA ALA A 361 -6.09 3.71 -6.23
C ALA A 361 -6.54 5.17 -6.14
N GLU A 362 -6.90 5.66 -4.96
CA GLU A 362 -7.22 7.08 -4.74
C GLU A 362 -5.99 7.96 -4.92
N TRP A 363 -4.85 7.61 -4.34
CA TRP A 363 -3.59 8.34 -4.50
C TRP A 363 -3.18 8.50 -5.97
N MET A 364 -3.33 7.43 -6.74
CA MET A 364 -3.01 7.42 -8.17
C MET A 364 -4.18 7.88 -9.06
N GLU A 365 -5.30 8.34 -8.47
CA GLU A 365 -6.49 8.84 -9.18
C GLU A 365 -6.97 7.87 -10.26
N LEU A 366 -7.24 6.62 -9.88
CA LEU A 366 -7.57 5.53 -10.81
C LEU A 366 -9.08 5.37 -11.05
N GLU A 367 -9.94 6.30 -10.60
CA GLU A 367 -11.37 6.24 -10.90
C GLU A 367 -11.60 6.22 -12.41
N GLY A 368 -12.47 5.33 -12.86
CA GLY A 368 -12.80 5.16 -14.30
C GLY A 368 -11.84 4.29 -15.12
N TYR A 369 -10.70 3.87 -14.55
CA TYR A 369 -9.71 3.02 -15.26
C TYR A 369 -9.79 1.54 -14.89
N PHE A 370 -10.53 1.18 -13.84
CA PHE A 370 -10.78 -0.22 -13.51
C PHE A 370 -11.74 -0.87 -14.49
N ASP A 371 -11.45 -2.14 -14.85
CA ASP A 371 -12.42 -2.96 -15.58
C ASP A 371 -13.57 -3.30 -14.64
N HIS A 372 -14.72 -2.70 -14.85
CA HIS A 372 -15.92 -3.20 -14.20
C HIS A 372 -16.20 -4.59 -14.75
N GLN A 373 -16.06 -5.62 -13.92
CA GLN A 373 -16.63 -6.91 -14.26
C GLN A 373 -18.11 -6.67 -14.57
N SER A 374 -18.49 -6.78 -15.84
CA SER A 374 -19.89 -6.81 -16.20
C SER A 374 -20.50 -7.93 -15.38
N THR A 375 -21.37 -7.59 -14.43
CA THR A 375 -22.24 -8.57 -13.80
C THR A 375 -22.77 -9.44 -14.93
N PRO A 376 -22.66 -10.79 -14.88
CA PRO A 376 -23.25 -11.64 -15.90
C PRO A 376 -24.71 -11.20 -15.99
N SER A 377 -25.12 -10.65 -17.12
CA SER A 377 -26.52 -10.39 -17.41
C SER A 377 -27.27 -11.67 -17.06
N PRO A 378 -28.35 -11.65 -16.28
CA PRO A 378 -29.15 -12.84 -16.06
C PRO A 378 -29.37 -13.41 -17.47
N ARG A 379 -28.94 -14.65 -17.71
CA ARG A 379 -29.10 -15.32 -18.98
C ARG A 379 -30.52 -15.05 -19.40
N SER A 380 -30.72 -14.37 -20.51
CA SER A 380 -32.00 -14.33 -21.19
C SER A 380 -32.39 -15.81 -21.33
N ILE A 381 -33.43 -16.21 -20.64
CA ILE A 381 -34.03 -17.51 -20.82
C ILE A 381 -34.29 -17.54 -22.32
N ASP A 382 -33.65 -18.50 -22.97
CA ASP A 382 -33.73 -18.65 -24.44
C ASP A 382 -35.18 -19.08 -24.75
N GLU A 383 -36.03 -18.07 -24.99
CA GLU A 383 -37.42 -18.28 -25.42
C GLU A 383 -37.51 -19.20 -26.64
N SER A 384 -36.39 -19.38 -27.37
CA SER A 384 -36.33 -20.30 -28.48
C SER A 384 -36.34 -21.77 -28.05
N ALA A 385 -35.75 -22.11 -26.88
CA ALA A 385 -35.73 -23.46 -26.34
C ALA A 385 -37.10 -23.88 -25.77
N GLU A 386 -37.84 -22.94 -25.14
CA GLU A 386 -39.20 -23.19 -24.67
C GLU A 386 -40.21 -23.34 -25.81
N LEU A 387 -40.05 -22.60 -26.90
CA LEU A 387 -40.86 -22.72 -28.12
C LEU A 387 -40.58 -24.01 -28.89
N GLU A 388 -39.37 -24.56 -28.84
CA GLU A 388 -39.03 -25.86 -29.46
C GLU A 388 -39.60 -27.02 -28.59
N ALA A 389 -39.54 -26.93 -27.25
CA ALA A 389 -40.13 -27.94 -26.37
C ALA A 389 -41.68 -28.00 -26.50
N LEU A 390 -42.35 -26.86 -26.67
CA LEU A 390 -43.78 -26.77 -26.92
C LEU A 390 -44.18 -27.26 -28.34
N ARG A 391 -43.28 -27.25 -29.31
CA ARG A 391 -43.50 -27.82 -30.65
C ARG A 391 -43.33 -29.34 -30.73
N MET A 392 -42.49 -29.92 -29.87
CA MET A 392 -42.32 -31.38 -29.80
C MET A 392 -43.49 -32.09 -29.12
N ASP A 393 -44.10 -31.47 -28.12
CA ASP A 393 -45.27 -32.08 -27.40
C ASP A 393 -46.54 -32.16 -28.30
N ARG A 394 -46.66 -31.28 -29.30
CA ARG A 394 -47.78 -31.31 -30.26
C ARG A 394 -47.64 -32.32 -31.40
N LYS A 395 -46.50 -33.01 -31.56
CA LYS A 395 -46.31 -34.03 -32.61
C LYS A 395 -46.50 -35.45 -32.13
N THR A 396 -46.79 -35.66 -30.86
CA THR A 396 -47.04 -36.98 -30.28
C THR A 396 -48.52 -37.26 -30.02
N GLU A 397 -49.43 -36.37 -30.44
CA GLU A 397 -50.90 -36.57 -30.34
C GLU A 397 -51.58 -36.47 -31.72
N LEU A 398 -51.06 -37.20 -32.74
CA LEU A 398 -51.76 -37.48 -33.97
C LEU A 398 -51.43 -38.91 -34.47
#